data_104a401a123e0fd0d49aaab6783c4f1b
#
_entry.id   104a401a123e0fd0d49aaab6783c4f1b
#
_cell.length_a   1.000
_cell.length_b   1.000
_cell.length_c   1.000
_cell.angle_alpha   90.00
_cell.angle_beta   90.00
_cell.angle_gamma   90.00
#
_symmetry.space_group_name_H-M   'P 1'
#
loop_
_entity.id
_entity.type
_entity.pdbx_description
1 polymer ?
#
loop_
_entity_poly.entity_id
_entity_poly.type
_entity_poly.pdbx_seq_one_letter_code
_entity_poly.pdbx_strand_id
1 'polypeptide(L)'
;MTNFIPIFPLAIVVYPGEELNLHIFEPRYKQLIGECFDQKKLFGIPCILNEKLQDYGTLMQVTEITNVHPNGELDIKTKGEKVFRILEVIKNIPDKLYCGAIVNYPANQQSGNPEIMKVLLSSIRELHKMLNVTKEFKKEDGALSAYDVAHHIGLSLQEEYELLNLMNELQRQEYLKRHLTKVLPMVAQMEGLKEKIKLNGHFKNLASFNFDL
;
A
#
# COMPACT_ATOMS: atom_id res chain seq x y z
N MET A 1 -11.13 -19.09 -14.62
CA MET A 1 -11.97 -19.67 -13.55
C MET A 1 -12.55 -18.55 -12.72
N THR A 2 -13.85 -18.60 -12.45
CA THR A 2 -14.54 -17.69 -11.54
C THR A 2 -14.72 -18.39 -10.20
N ASN A 3 -14.48 -17.68 -9.10
CA ASN A 3 -14.63 -18.20 -7.75
C ASN A 3 -15.48 -17.25 -6.93
N PHE A 4 -16.23 -17.80 -5.97
CA PHE A 4 -16.86 -17.02 -4.92
C PHE A 4 -15.89 -16.86 -3.75
N ILE A 5 -15.74 -15.62 -3.25
CA ILE A 5 -14.96 -15.30 -2.04
C ILE A 5 -15.74 -14.37 -1.12
N PRO A 6 -15.61 -14.51 0.24
CA PRO A 6 -16.05 -13.48 1.15
C PRO A 6 -15.19 -12.23 0.97
N ILE A 7 -15.77 -11.03 1.17
CA ILE A 7 -15.04 -9.77 0.99
C ILE A 7 -15.08 -8.90 2.24
N PHE A 8 -13.95 -8.24 2.49
CA PHE A 8 -13.77 -7.23 3.53
C PHE A 8 -13.27 -5.93 2.88
N PRO A 9 -14.17 -5.06 2.38
CA PRO A 9 -13.80 -3.82 1.72
C PRO A 9 -13.13 -2.85 2.68
N LEU A 10 -12.00 -2.26 2.28
CA LEU A 10 -11.23 -1.28 3.06
C LEU A 10 -10.76 -0.13 2.17
N ALA A 11 -10.58 1.06 2.75
CA ALA A 11 -10.00 2.21 2.07
C ALA A 11 -8.45 2.15 2.06
N ILE A 12 -7.91 1.01 1.64
CA ILE A 12 -6.48 0.74 1.50
C ILE A 12 -6.24 -0.13 0.27
N VAL A 13 -5.01 -0.14 -0.20
CA VAL A 13 -4.51 -1.13 -1.16
C VAL A 13 -3.52 -2.04 -0.45
N VAL A 14 -3.71 -3.35 -0.61
CA VAL A 14 -2.76 -4.37 -0.14
C VAL A 14 -2.18 -5.05 -1.36
N TYR A 15 -0.87 -5.22 -1.40
CA TYR A 15 -0.23 -5.90 -2.52
C TYR A 15 0.02 -7.39 -2.24
N PRO A 16 0.12 -8.23 -3.29
CA PRO A 16 0.54 -9.61 -3.14
C PRO A 16 1.90 -9.72 -2.41
N GLY A 17 1.98 -10.62 -1.43
CA GLY A 17 3.16 -10.82 -0.58
C GLY A 17 3.22 -9.92 0.65
N GLU A 18 2.41 -8.89 0.74
CA GLU A 18 2.37 -7.96 1.86
C GLU A 18 1.72 -8.59 3.10
N GLU A 19 2.27 -8.28 4.27
CA GLU A 19 1.69 -8.60 5.57
C GLU A 19 0.88 -7.42 6.09
N LEU A 20 -0.35 -7.67 6.52
CA LEU A 20 -1.24 -6.68 7.07
C LEU A 20 -1.80 -7.16 8.41
N ASN A 21 -1.65 -6.32 9.44
CA ASN A 21 -2.26 -6.56 10.75
C ASN A 21 -3.59 -5.80 10.80
N LEU A 22 -4.65 -6.47 11.28
CA LEU A 22 -5.97 -5.90 11.37
C LEU A 22 -6.55 -6.10 12.78
N HIS A 23 -7.26 -5.09 13.26
CA HIS A 23 -8.11 -5.15 14.44
C HIS A 23 -9.56 -5.30 13.99
N ILE A 24 -10.22 -6.40 14.38
CA ILE A 24 -11.55 -6.80 13.91
C ILE A 24 -12.55 -6.61 15.03
N PHE A 25 -13.42 -5.61 14.91
CA PHE A 25 -14.41 -5.28 15.93
C PHE A 25 -15.87 -5.44 15.44
N GLU A 26 -16.15 -5.26 14.14
CA GLU A 26 -17.49 -5.39 13.59
C GLU A 26 -17.97 -6.85 13.58
N PRO A 27 -19.23 -7.15 14.02
CA PRO A 27 -19.75 -8.53 14.06
C PRO A 27 -19.65 -9.29 12.74
N ARG A 28 -19.93 -8.60 11.62
CA ARG A 28 -19.85 -9.21 10.27
C ARG A 28 -18.44 -9.68 9.94
N TYR A 29 -17.42 -8.92 10.33
CA TYR A 29 -16.03 -9.28 10.03
C TYR A 29 -15.46 -10.27 11.06
N LYS A 30 -15.96 -10.27 12.31
CA LYS A 30 -15.65 -11.35 13.27
C LYS A 30 -16.12 -12.70 12.73
N GLN A 31 -17.34 -12.77 12.18
CA GLN A 31 -17.83 -14.00 11.54
C GLN A 31 -16.99 -14.38 10.32
N LEU A 32 -16.72 -13.43 9.42
CA LEU A 32 -15.91 -13.67 8.21
C LEU A 32 -14.54 -14.24 8.56
N ILE A 33 -13.81 -13.57 9.46
CA ILE A 33 -12.45 -13.96 9.83
C ILE A 33 -12.44 -15.28 10.58
N GLY A 34 -13.36 -15.51 11.52
CA GLY A 34 -13.46 -16.79 12.22
C GLY A 34 -13.66 -17.96 11.27
N GLU A 35 -14.63 -17.84 10.35
CA GLU A 35 -14.89 -18.88 9.35
C GLU A 35 -13.70 -19.09 8.38
N CYS A 36 -13.06 -17.99 7.94
CA CYS A 36 -11.89 -18.10 7.06
C CYS A 36 -10.71 -18.78 7.75
N PHE A 37 -10.47 -18.44 9.02
CA PHE A 37 -9.39 -19.03 9.80
C PHE A 37 -9.62 -20.53 10.06
N ASP A 38 -10.81 -20.89 10.56
CA ASP A 38 -11.17 -22.28 10.91
C ASP A 38 -11.15 -23.20 9.68
N GLN A 39 -11.63 -22.69 8.54
CA GLN A 39 -11.75 -23.47 7.30
C GLN A 39 -10.51 -23.32 6.39
N LYS A 40 -9.50 -22.56 6.80
CA LYS A 40 -8.31 -22.21 5.98
C LYS A 40 -8.70 -21.62 4.62
N LYS A 41 -9.76 -20.83 4.57
CA LYS A 41 -10.25 -20.14 3.38
C LYS A 41 -9.65 -18.75 3.27
N LEU A 42 -9.51 -18.29 2.06
CA LEU A 42 -9.07 -16.94 1.75
C LEU A 42 -10.27 -16.00 1.68
N PHE A 43 -10.04 -14.72 1.95
CA PHE A 43 -11.00 -13.64 1.77
C PHE A 43 -10.40 -12.53 0.91
N GLY A 44 -11.22 -11.66 0.36
CA GLY A 44 -10.76 -10.56 -0.47
C GLY A 44 -10.81 -9.23 0.26
N ILE A 45 -9.77 -8.39 0.09
CA ILE A 45 -9.79 -6.98 0.43
C ILE A 45 -9.86 -6.17 -0.88
N PRO A 46 -11.07 -5.83 -1.37
CA PRO A 46 -11.23 -4.87 -2.44
C PRO A 46 -11.04 -3.45 -1.89
N CYS A 47 -10.46 -2.56 -2.71
CA CYS A 47 -10.23 -1.18 -2.34
C CYS A 47 -11.56 -0.38 -2.34
N ILE A 48 -11.75 0.48 -1.33
CA ILE A 48 -12.74 1.56 -1.35
C ILE A 48 -12.03 2.85 -1.69
N LEU A 49 -12.44 3.49 -2.79
CA LEU A 49 -11.88 4.75 -3.25
C LEU A 49 -13.03 5.74 -3.51
N ASN A 50 -12.93 6.93 -2.92
CA ASN A 50 -14.00 7.94 -2.99
C ASN A 50 -15.38 7.36 -2.63
N GLU A 51 -15.45 6.62 -1.51
CA GLU A 51 -16.67 5.95 -1.00
C GLU A 51 -17.26 4.89 -1.94
N LYS A 52 -16.54 4.49 -2.98
CA LYS A 52 -16.98 3.47 -3.95
C LYS A 52 -16.10 2.25 -3.88
N LEU A 53 -16.78 1.09 -3.86
CA LEU A 53 -16.11 -0.19 -4.02
C LEU A 53 -15.49 -0.28 -5.43
N GLN A 54 -14.23 -0.62 -5.47
CA GLN A 54 -13.49 -0.80 -6.71
C GLN A 54 -13.47 -2.27 -7.15
N ASP A 55 -13.23 -2.51 -8.44
CA ASP A 55 -13.27 -3.85 -9.02
C ASP A 55 -12.11 -4.74 -8.57
N TYR A 56 -10.95 -4.16 -8.28
CA TYR A 56 -9.75 -4.91 -7.92
C TYR A 56 -9.47 -4.90 -6.42
N GLY A 57 -8.85 -5.97 -5.97
CA GLY A 57 -8.37 -6.12 -4.60
C GLY A 57 -7.39 -7.27 -4.49
N THR A 58 -6.93 -7.52 -3.28
CA THR A 58 -5.99 -8.60 -2.97
C THR A 58 -6.66 -9.67 -2.13
N LEU A 59 -6.47 -10.91 -2.56
CA LEU A 59 -6.90 -12.11 -1.83
C LEU A 59 -5.95 -12.30 -0.65
N MET A 60 -6.51 -12.49 0.55
CA MET A 60 -5.78 -12.51 1.80
C MET A 60 -5.93 -13.86 2.50
N GLN A 61 -4.85 -14.27 3.15
CA GLN A 61 -4.85 -15.39 4.09
C GLN A 61 -4.75 -14.87 5.51
N VAL A 62 -5.60 -15.35 6.43
CA VAL A 62 -5.37 -15.15 7.86
C VAL A 62 -4.26 -16.12 8.30
N THR A 63 -3.12 -15.57 8.68
CA THR A 63 -1.95 -16.37 9.10
C THR A 63 -1.97 -16.69 10.59
N GLU A 64 -2.51 -15.75 11.40
CA GLU A 64 -2.53 -15.88 12.86
C GLU A 64 -3.65 -15.01 13.45
N ILE A 65 -4.32 -15.50 14.49
CA ILE A 65 -5.10 -14.69 15.43
C ILE A 65 -4.19 -14.43 16.62
N THR A 66 -3.67 -13.22 16.75
CA THR A 66 -2.67 -12.87 17.77
C THR A 66 -3.30 -12.57 19.12
N ASN A 67 -4.54 -12.10 19.14
CA ASN A 67 -5.27 -11.81 20.36
C ASN A 67 -6.78 -11.96 20.16
N VAL A 68 -7.45 -12.45 21.19
CA VAL A 68 -8.92 -12.49 21.31
C VAL A 68 -9.29 -11.68 22.55
N HIS A 69 -9.90 -10.51 22.34
CA HIS A 69 -10.27 -9.62 23.42
C HIS A 69 -11.52 -10.11 24.17
N PRO A 70 -11.74 -9.70 25.43
CA PRO A 70 -12.92 -10.12 26.23
C PRO A 70 -14.27 -9.78 25.60
N ASN A 71 -14.33 -8.71 24.78
CA ASN A 71 -15.52 -8.28 24.02
C ASN A 71 -15.66 -9.04 22.68
N GLY A 72 -14.81 -10.02 22.42
CA GLY A 72 -14.81 -10.82 21.20
C GLY A 72 -14.19 -10.12 19.99
N GLU A 73 -13.48 -9.01 20.15
CA GLU A 73 -12.65 -8.41 19.09
C GLU A 73 -11.39 -9.24 18.86
N LEU A 74 -10.87 -9.19 17.65
CA LEU A 74 -9.72 -10.01 17.23
C LEU A 74 -8.61 -9.13 16.69
N ASP A 75 -7.37 -9.39 17.13
CA ASP A 75 -6.18 -8.90 16.43
C ASP A 75 -5.63 -10.03 15.57
N ILE A 76 -5.45 -9.78 14.29
CA ILE A 76 -5.04 -10.80 13.33
C ILE A 76 -3.85 -10.36 12.50
N LYS A 77 -3.04 -11.31 12.05
CA LYS A 77 -2.07 -11.15 11.00
C LYS A 77 -2.60 -11.77 9.72
N THR A 78 -2.42 -11.07 8.62
CA THR A 78 -2.82 -11.56 7.30
C THR A 78 -1.69 -11.39 6.30
N LYS A 79 -1.77 -12.14 5.19
CA LYS A 79 -0.82 -12.05 4.09
C LYS A 79 -1.56 -11.99 2.77
N GLY A 80 -1.13 -11.08 1.90
CA GLY A 80 -1.62 -10.95 0.53
C GLY A 80 -1.12 -12.09 -0.35
N GLU A 81 -2.03 -12.71 -1.11
CA GLU A 81 -1.71 -13.84 -1.97
C GLU A 81 -1.66 -13.44 -3.45
N LYS A 82 -2.75 -12.94 -3.98
CA LYS A 82 -2.86 -12.56 -5.39
C LYS A 82 -3.96 -11.54 -5.63
N VAL A 83 -3.83 -10.81 -6.72
CA VAL A 83 -4.84 -9.87 -7.19
C VAL A 83 -6.06 -10.62 -7.69
N PHE A 84 -7.25 -10.12 -7.37
CA PHE A 84 -8.51 -10.53 -7.96
C PHE A 84 -9.24 -9.35 -8.58
N ARG A 85 -10.17 -9.66 -9.49
CA ARG A 85 -11.13 -8.70 -10.03
C ARG A 85 -12.55 -9.17 -9.72
N ILE A 86 -13.37 -8.27 -9.17
CA ILE A 86 -14.79 -8.49 -8.94
C ILE A 86 -15.53 -8.48 -10.27
N LEU A 87 -16.38 -9.48 -10.46
CA LEU A 87 -17.32 -9.58 -11.56
C LEU A 87 -18.74 -9.25 -11.08
N GLU A 88 -19.07 -9.67 -9.85
CA GLU A 88 -20.36 -9.45 -9.22
C GLU A 88 -20.24 -9.42 -7.70
N VAL A 89 -20.96 -8.52 -7.03
CA VAL A 89 -21.05 -8.47 -5.58
C VAL A 89 -22.32 -9.14 -5.09
N ILE A 90 -22.17 -10.11 -4.21
CA ILE A 90 -23.28 -10.82 -3.55
C ILE A 90 -23.51 -10.21 -2.17
N LYS A 91 -24.50 -9.34 -2.05
CA LYS A 91 -24.77 -8.61 -0.79
C LYS A 91 -25.38 -9.48 0.30
N ASN A 92 -26.26 -10.40 -0.07
CA ASN A 92 -27.00 -11.24 0.85
C ASN A 92 -26.60 -12.70 0.66
N ILE A 93 -25.95 -13.27 1.67
CA ILE A 93 -25.58 -14.67 1.71
C ILE A 93 -26.35 -15.30 2.88
N PRO A 94 -27.08 -16.42 2.67
CA PRO A 94 -27.81 -17.07 3.77
C PRO A 94 -26.88 -17.35 4.97
N ASP A 95 -27.34 -17.02 6.16
CA ASP A 95 -26.66 -17.20 7.45
C ASP A 95 -25.30 -16.46 7.60
N LYS A 96 -25.04 -15.43 6.76
CA LYS A 96 -23.84 -14.61 6.83
C LYS A 96 -24.17 -13.13 7.04
N LEU A 97 -23.38 -12.50 7.92
CA LEU A 97 -23.44 -11.06 8.16
C LEU A 97 -22.59 -10.27 7.17
N TYR A 98 -21.71 -10.92 6.44
CA TYR A 98 -20.78 -10.32 5.47
C TYR A 98 -21.22 -10.54 4.03
N CYS A 99 -20.68 -9.73 3.13
CA CYS A 99 -20.89 -9.85 1.69
C CYS A 99 -19.82 -10.75 1.07
N GLY A 100 -20.12 -11.27 -0.12
CA GLY A 100 -19.14 -11.96 -0.96
C GLY A 100 -19.08 -11.37 -2.35
N ALA A 101 -18.19 -11.89 -3.16
CA ALA A 101 -18.10 -11.55 -4.57
C ALA A 101 -17.76 -12.76 -5.44
N ILE A 102 -18.28 -12.75 -6.64
CA ILE A 102 -17.80 -13.62 -7.73
C ILE A 102 -16.63 -12.88 -8.35
N VAL A 103 -15.47 -13.53 -8.38
CA VAL A 103 -14.24 -12.94 -8.85
C VAL A 103 -13.54 -13.80 -9.89
N ASN A 104 -12.69 -13.17 -10.68
CA ASN A 104 -11.66 -13.86 -11.44
C ASN A 104 -10.25 -13.45 -10.98
N TYR A 105 -9.26 -14.20 -11.38
CA TYR A 105 -7.85 -13.94 -11.08
C TYR A 105 -7.12 -13.63 -12.38
N PRO A 106 -6.85 -12.36 -12.68
CA PRO A 106 -6.09 -11.99 -13.87
C PRO A 106 -4.66 -12.57 -13.81
N ALA A 107 -4.14 -12.95 -14.97
CA ALA A 107 -2.74 -13.37 -15.06
C ALA A 107 -1.83 -12.19 -14.71
N ASN A 108 -1.02 -12.35 -13.67
CA ASN A 108 -0.12 -11.32 -13.15
C ASN A 108 1.33 -11.74 -13.40
N GLN A 109 1.99 -11.08 -14.37
CA GLN A 109 3.38 -11.36 -14.73
C GLN A 109 4.32 -10.71 -13.72
N GLN A 110 5.20 -11.53 -13.12
CA GLN A 110 6.14 -11.11 -12.08
C GLN A 110 7.54 -10.77 -12.62
N SER A 111 7.79 -11.05 -13.89
CA SER A 111 9.11 -10.79 -14.50
C SER A 111 9.24 -9.31 -14.86
N GLY A 112 10.13 -8.62 -14.17
CA GLY A 112 10.50 -7.23 -14.42
C GLY A 112 11.87 -7.08 -15.04
N ASN A 113 12.35 -5.83 -15.11
CA ASN A 113 13.69 -5.49 -15.58
C ASN A 113 14.58 -5.16 -14.36
N PRO A 114 15.65 -5.95 -14.10
CA PRO A 114 16.55 -5.71 -12.97
C PRO A 114 17.25 -4.34 -13.01
N GLU A 115 17.56 -3.81 -14.19
CA GLU A 115 18.22 -2.50 -14.29
C GLU A 115 17.26 -1.36 -13.92
N ILE A 116 15.98 -1.46 -14.31
CA ILE A 116 14.97 -0.48 -13.88
C ILE A 116 14.79 -0.57 -12.36
N MET A 117 14.77 -1.78 -11.78
CA MET A 117 14.65 -1.96 -10.34
C MET A 117 15.83 -1.36 -9.58
N LYS A 118 17.06 -1.49 -10.06
CA LYS A 118 18.24 -0.82 -9.46
C LYS A 118 18.07 0.71 -9.45
N VAL A 119 17.61 1.29 -10.55
CA VAL A 119 17.35 2.73 -10.65
C VAL A 119 16.25 3.15 -9.65
N LEU A 120 15.17 2.39 -9.55
CA LEU A 120 14.10 2.64 -8.59
C LEU A 120 14.63 2.64 -7.15
N LEU A 121 15.38 1.61 -6.76
CA LEU A 121 15.94 1.50 -5.41
C LEU A 121 16.89 2.65 -5.07
N SER A 122 17.73 3.07 -6.02
CA SER A 122 18.59 4.25 -5.85
C SER A 122 17.75 5.51 -5.62
N SER A 123 16.74 5.74 -6.45
CA SER A 123 15.84 6.89 -6.35
C SER A 123 15.02 6.89 -5.05
N ILE A 124 14.57 5.73 -4.58
CA ILE A 124 13.85 5.60 -3.31
C ILE A 124 14.76 5.93 -2.13
N ARG A 125 16.01 5.44 -2.14
CA ARG A 125 16.99 5.75 -1.09
C ARG A 125 17.34 7.25 -1.08
N GLU A 126 17.45 7.89 -2.24
CA GLU A 126 17.63 9.32 -2.36
C GLU A 126 16.44 10.10 -1.77
N LEU A 127 15.20 9.69 -2.11
CA LEU A 127 13.98 10.26 -1.55
C LEU A 127 13.95 10.14 -0.02
N HIS A 128 14.24 8.95 0.52
CA HIS A 128 14.27 8.70 1.96
C HIS A 128 15.33 9.57 2.65
N LYS A 129 16.52 9.72 2.05
CA LYS A 129 17.58 10.59 2.56
C LYS A 129 17.13 12.04 2.63
N MET A 130 16.51 12.57 1.57
CA MET A 130 16.00 13.95 1.55
C MET A 130 14.89 14.18 2.59
N LEU A 131 14.04 13.17 2.83
CA LEU A 131 12.95 13.25 3.80
C LEU A 131 13.37 12.89 5.23
N ASN A 132 14.64 12.54 5.48
CA ASN A 132 15.14 12.01 6.77
C ASN A 132 14.34 10.80 7.28
N VAL A 133 13.92 9.93 6.38
CA VAL A 133 13.19 8.69 6.66
C VAL A 133 14.17 7.52 6.67
N THR A 134 14.18 6.76 7.78
CA THR A 134 14.94 5.51 7.87
C THR A 134 13.97 4.34 7.71
N LYS A 135 13.89 3.79 6.52
CA LYS A 135 13.11 2.57 6.23
C LYS A 135 13.98 1.59 5.47
N GLU A 136 14.02 0.35 5.95
CA GLU A 136 14.69 -0.76 5.29
C GLU A 136 13.67 -1.68 4.62
N PHE A 137 14.09 -2.31 3.53
CA PHE A 137 13.26 -3.32 2.88
C PHE A 137 13.42 -4.66 3.60
N LYS A 138 12.34 -5.43 3.71
CA LYS A 138 12.34 -6.76 4.33
C LYS A 138 13.10 -7.83 3.53
N LYS A 139 13.37 -7.56 2.24
CA LYS A 139 14.02 -8.46 1.30
C LYS A 139 15.32 -7.84 0.80
N GLU A 140 16.22 -8.68 0.32
CA GLU A 140 17.41 -8.23 -0.42
C GLU A 140 17.02 -7.55 -1.73
N ASP A 141 17.84 -6.60 -2.20
CA ASP A 141 17.56 -5.78 -3.40
C ASP A 141 17.21 -6.61 -4.63
N GLY A 142 17.87 -7.74 -4.83
CA GLY A 142 17.64 -8.62 -5.98
C GLY A 142 16.33 -9.41 -5.94
N ALA A 143 15.67 -9.46 -4.78
CA ALA A 143 14.39 -10.15 -4.57
C ALA A 143 13.19 -9.21 -4.48
N LEU A 144 13.43 -7.88 -4.58
CA LEU A 144 12.38 -6.87 -4.52
C LEU A 144 11.63 -6.75 -5.84
N SER A 145 10.32 -6.60 -5.75
CA SER A 145 9.41 -6.26 -6.84
C SER A 145 8.85 -4.85 -6.67
N ALA A 146 8.15 -4.33 -7.67
CA ALA A 146 7.48 -3.05 -7.59
C ALA A 146 6.46 -3.00 -6.43
N TYR A 147 5.78 -4.09 -6.14
CA TYR A 147 4.86 -4.17 -5.00
C TYR A 147 5.56 -4.01 -3.65
N ASP A 148 6.77 -4.56 -3.49
CA ASP A 148 7.51 -4.47 -2.24
C ASP A 148 7.95 -3.03 -1.89
N VAL A 149 8.07 -2.16 -2.90
CA VAL A 149 8.56 -0.79 -2.73
C VAL A 149 7.48 0.29 -2.88
N ALA A 150 6.28 -0.08 -3.30
CA ALA A 150 5.21 0.87 -3.62
C ALA A 150 4.84 1.80 -2.46
N HIS A 151 4.68 1.27 -1.24
CA HIS A 151 4.35 2.06 -0.04
C HIS A 151 5.51 2.91 0.50
N HIS A 152 6.66 2.90 -0.17
CA HIS A 152 7.85 3.64 0.26
C HIS A 152 8.08 4.96 -0.48
N ILE A 153 7.23 5.32 -1.45
CA ILE A 153 7.45 6.46 -2.36
C ILE A 153 6.37 7.52 -2.33
N GLY A 154 5.40 7.39 -1.41
CA GLY A 154 4.36 8.41 -1.20
C GLY A 154 3.30 8.45 -2.28
N LEU A 155 2.91 7.30 -2.84
CA LEU A 155 1.74 7.20 -3.69
C LEU A 155 0.47 7.59 -2.91
N SER A 156 -0.45 8.27 -3.56
CA SER A 156 -1.82 8.42 -3.07
C SER A 156 -2.59 7.09 -3.19
N LEU A 157 -3.69 6.92 -2.45
CA LEU A 157 -4.52 5.72 -2.54
C LEU A 157 -5.00 5.45 -3.98
N GLN A 158 -5.27 6.50 -4.75
CA GLN A 158 -5.61 6.38 -6.18
C GLN A 158 -4.45 5.78 -6.98
N GLU A 159 -3.22 6.28 -6.78
CA GLU A 159 -2.03 5.80 -7.47
C GLU A 159 -1.65 4.38 -7.04
N GLU A 160 -1.82 4.03 -5.75
CA GLU A 160 -1.66 2.66 -5.25
C GLU A 160 -2.64 1.70 -5.93
N TYR A 161 -3.90 2.12 -6.06
CA TYR A 161 -4.92 1.34 -6.75
C TYR A 161 -4.62 1.20 -8.26
N GLU A 162 -4.16 2.25 -8.92
CA GLU A 162 -3.71 2.18 -10.32
C GLU A 162 -2.55 1.19 -10.49
N LEU A 163 -1.58 1.22 -9.57
CA LEU A 163 -0.47 0.27 -9.56
C LEU A 163 -0.94 -1.18 -9.38
N LEU A 164 -1.92 -1.43 -8.47
CA LEU A 164 -2.51 -2.75 -8.27
C LEU A 164 -3.13 -3.31 -9.55
N ASN A 165 -3.70 -2.45 -10.39
CA ASN A 165 -4.36 -2.82 -11.65
C ASN A 165 -3.38 -3.15 -12.79
N LEU A 166 -2.09 -2.89 -12.61
CA LEU A 166 -1.06 -3.24 -13.60
C LEU A 166 -0.65 -4.70 -13.42
N MET A 167 -1.05 -5.56 -14.35
CA MET A 167 -0.80 -7.01 -14.29
C MET A 167 0.57 -7.42 -14.84
N ASN A 168 1.49 -6.48 -15.05
CA ASN A 168 2.83 -6.73 -15.57
C ASN A 168 3.86 -5.97 -14.75
N GLU A 169 4.88 -6.68 -14.22
CA GLU A 169 5.92 -6.09 -13.37
C GLU A 169 6.69 -4.97 -14.07
N LEU A 170 6.99 -5.10 -15.35
CA LEU A 170 7.67 -4.05 -16.10
C LEU A 170 6.83 -2.76 -16.16
N GLN A 171 5.50 -2.88 -16.32
CA GLN A 171 4.60 -1.72 -16.31
C GLN A 171 4.56 -1.06 -14.93
N ARG A 172 4.57 -1.85 -13.85
CA ARG A 172 4.63 -1.34 -12.47
C ARG A 172 5.94 -0.60 -12.22
N GLN A 173 7.07 -1.17 -12.62
CA GLN A 173 8.38 -0.53 -12.51
C GLN A 173 8.43 0.81 -13.25
N GLU A 174 7.93 0.88 -14.48
CA GLU A 174 7.87 2.14 -15.24
C GLU A 174 6.88 3.15 -14.63
N TYR A 175 5.79 2.69 -14.03
CA TYR A 175 4.86 3.54 -13.29
C TYR A 175 5.55 4.20 -12.09
N LEU A 176 6.22 3.42 -11.24
CA LEU A 176 6.95 3.92 -10.07
C LEU A 176 8.10 4.86 -10.48
N LYS A 177 8.83 4.54 -11.55
CA LYS A 177 9.90 5.38 -12.08
C LYS A 177 9.37 6.76 -12.50
N ARG A 178 8.25 6.80 -13.22
CA ARG A 178 7.61 8.07 -13.61
C ARG A 178 7.14 8.89 -12.41
N HIS A 179 6.62 8.24 -11.37
CA HIS A 179 6.24 8.89 -10.13
C HIS A 179 7.47 9.52 -9.45
N LEU A 180 8.54 8.76 -9.24
CA LEU A 180 9.78 9.24 -8.61
C LEU A 180 10.44 10.36 -9.41
N THR A 181 10.41 10.31 -10.75
CA THR A 181 10.93 11.40 -11.61
C THR A 181 10.20 12.73 -11.37
N LYS A 182 8.93 12.70 -10.95
CA LYS A 182 8.16 13.91 -10.59
C LYS A 182 8.42 14.33 -9.14
N VAL A 183 8.44 13.38 -8.21
CA VAL A 183 8.49 13.65 -6.76
C VAL A 183 9.87 14.15 -6.32
N LEU A 184 10.96 13.55 -6.81
CA LEU A 184 12.33 13.89 -6.40
C LEU A 184 12.67 15.38 -6.59
N PRO A 185 12.42 16.02 -7.76
CA PRO A 185 12.67 17.45 -7.93
C PRO A 185 11.81 18.33 -7.01
N MET A 186 10.56 17.92 -6.75
CA MET A 186 9.66 18.67 -5.86
C MET A 186 10.17 18.66 -4.42
N VAL A 187 10.60 17.51 -3.92
CA VAL A 187 11.17 17.38 -2.57
C VAL A 187 12.50 18.15 -2.47
N ALA A 188 13.39 18.07 -3.48
CA ALA A 188 14.63 18.82 -3.52
C ALA A 188 14.41 20.34 -3.48
N GLN A 189 13.40 20.85 -4.16
CA GLN A 189 13.04 22.28 -4.10
C GLN A 189 12.54 22.70 -2.72
N MET A 190 11.74 21.84 -2.06
CA MET A 190 11.28 22.10 -0.68
C MET A 190 12.44 22.13 0.32
N GLU A 191 13.40 21.23 0.21
CA GLU A 191 14.59 21.21 1.06
C GLU A 191 15.45 22.46 0.82
N GLY A 192 15.68 22.83 -0.44
CA GLY A 192 16.39 24.09 -0.78
C GLY A 192 15.70 25.34 -0.24
N LEU A 193 14.36 25.35 -0.18
CA LEU A 193 13.61 26.45 0.42
C LEU A 193 13.76 26.47 1.94
N LYS A 194 13.72 25.32 2.62
CA LYS A 194 13.97 25.21 4.07
C LYS A 194 15.37 25.74 4.44
N GLU A 195 16.38 25.37 3.66
CA GLU A 195 17.76 25.86 3.84
C GLU A 195 17.84 27.38 3.69
N LYS A 196 17.23 27.95 2.65
CA LYS A 196 17.18 29.42 2.46
C LYS A 196 16.48 30.13 3.63
N ILE A 197 15.37 29.58 4.15
CA ILE A 197 14.66 30.15 5.30
C ILE A 197 15.54 30.09 6.55
N LYS A 198 16.26 29.00 6.79
CA LYS A 198 17.21 28.89 7.92
C LYS A 198 18.32 29.93 7.81
N LEU A 199 18.92 30.08 6.63
CA LEU A 199 19.97 31.07 6.39
C LEU A 199 19.44 32.49 6.59
N ASN A 200 18.28 32.86 6.06
CA ASN A 200 17.66 34.15 6.23
C ASN A 200 17.26 34.45 7.68
N GLY A 201 16.98 33.41 8.48
CA GLY A 201 16.73 33.55 9.92
C GLY A 201 17.98 33.93 10.75
N HIS A 202 19.18 33.56 10.27
CA HIS A 202 20.44 33.91 10.93
C HIS A 202 20.94 35.30 10.59
N PHE A 203 20.54 35.95 9.50
CA PHE A 203 20.93 37.30 9.12
C PHE A 203 20.24 38.40 9.94
N LYS A 204 19.31 38.12 10.83
CA LYS A 204 18.72 39.10 11.76
C LYS A 204 19.67 39.61 12.83
N ASN A 205 20.89 39.07 12.95
CA ASN A 205 21.92 39.48 13.91
C ASN A 205 23.06 40.26 13.27
N LEU A 206 22.92 40.77 12.06
CA LEU A 206 23.87 41.72 11.52
C LEU A 206 23.60 43.08 12.18
N ALA A 207 24.61 43.54 12.93
CA ALA A 207 24.62 44.79 13.67
C ALA A 207 24.14 45.97 12.83
N SER A 208 23.39 46.86 13.45
CA SER A 208 23.01 48.16 12.93
C SER A 208 24.18 48.86 12.25
N PHE A 209 24.04 49.16 10.98
CA PHE A 209 24.93 50.13 10.33
C PHE A 209 24.70 51.50 11.00
N ASN A 210 25.65 51.95 11.76
CA ASN A 210 25.69 53.33 12.19
C ASN A 210 26.05 54.18 10.97
N PHE A 211 25.09 54.93 10.45
CA PHE A 211 25.34 56.08 9.61
C PHE A 211 25.64 57.25 10.53
N ASP A 212 26.91 57.56 10.74
CA ASP A 212 27.32 58.87 11.23
C ASP A 212 27.17 59.90 10.11
N LEU A 213 26.24 60.86 10.27
CA LEU A 213 26.09 62.07 9.49
C LEU A 213 26.93 63.18 10.10
#